data_a21a3feca86dc9b322ff4c60a5df09c8
#
_entry.id   a21a3feca86dc9b322ff4c60a5df09c8
#
_cell.length_a   1.000
_cell.length_b   1.000
_cell.length_c   1.000
_cell.angle_alpha   90.00
_cell.angle_beta   90.00
_cell.angle_gamma   90.00
#
_symmetry.space_group_name_H-M   'P 1'
#
loop_
_entity.id
_entity.type
_entity.pdbx_description
1 polymer ?
#
loop_
_entity_poly.entity_id
_entity_poly.type
_entity_poly.pdbx_seq_one_letter_code
_entity_poly.pdbx_strand_id
1 'polypeptide(L)'
;SDATGMHLDKVQFKHLGTASKVICEKNTTYIIDGKRDIPKYIETTKELETLIEDNNDSKDRDIEFAKIRLAKLQNNMATIKVGGVLETEMRERKDRIDDAVSATKSAIEEGYIAGGGSSLLRASDSLKFSGNKDYDLGVDIVKYALLQPFSQILKNAGVENIEEIAEKIKKTPNLGYNAKTNNIEDLLESGVVDPIKVIRVALENASSSATLFLISECVIY
;
A
#
# COMPACT_ATOMS: atom_id res chain seq x y z
N SER A 1 24.34 16.74 14.44
CA SER A 1 23.01 17.08 14.94
C SER A 1 23.13 17.63 16.37
N ASP A 2 22.14 18.34 16.82
CA ASP A 2 22.10 18.88 18.20
C ASP A 2 22.20 17.77 19.25
N ALA A 3 21.66 16.60 18.96
CA ALA A 3 21.77 15.41 19.80
C ALA A 3 23.22 14.91 20.03
N THR A 4 24.15 15.23 19.12
CA THR A 4 25.58 14.87 19.26
C THR A 4 26.44 16.04 19.71
N GLY A 5 25.84 17.23 19.95
CA GLY A 5 26.56 18.45 20.31
C GLY A 5 27.52 18.98 19.23
N MET A 6 27.44 18.44 18.01
CA MET A 6 28.33 18.76 16.92
C MET A 6 27.64 19.66 15.89
N HIS A 7 28.12 20.89 15.74
CA HIS A 7 27.68 21.84 14.73
C HIS A 7 28.46 21.66 13.43
N LEU A 8 27.82 21.94 12.28
CA LEU A 8 28.39 21.73 10.95
C LEU A 8 29.68 22.54 10.71
N ASP A 9 29.77 23.75 11.29
CA ASP A 9 30.93 24.65 11.22
C ASP A 9 32.16 24.12 11.98
N LYS A 10 31.97 23.16 12.89
CA LYS A 10 33.03 22.52 13.69
C LYS A 10 33.45 21.15 13.18
N VAL A 11 32.87 20.67 12.06
CA VAL A 11 33.22 19.38 11.47
C VAL A 11 34.62 19.43 10.84
N GLN A 12 35.46 18.46 11.20
CA GLN A 12 36.81 18.26 10.68
C GLN A 12 36.88 16.91 9.95
N PHE A 13 37.88 16.74 9.10
CA PHE A 13 38.11 15.50 8.34
C PHE A 13 38.14 14.23 9.23
N LYS A 14 38.64 14.33 10.44
CA LYS A 14 38.68 13.23 11.43
C LYS A 14 37.30 12.73 11.89
N HIS A 15 36.24 13.55 11.68
CA HIS A 15 34.87 13.20 12.02
C HIS A 15 34.15 12.49 10.86
N LEU A 16 34.75 12.47 9.69
CA LEU A 16 34.24 11.76 8.54
C LEU A 16 34.58 10.28 8.66
N GLY A 17 33.61 9.41 8.38
CA GLY A 17 33.81 7.98 8.26
C GLY A 17 34.42 7.61 6.91
N THR A 18 34.55 6.32 6.69
CA THR A 18 34.96 5.74 5.39
C THR A 18 33.84 4.86 4.84
N ALA A 19 33.64 4.92 3.53
CA ALA A 19 32.66 4.10 2.84
C ALA A 19 33.22 3.68 1.47
N SER A 20 32.74 2.55 0.96
CA SER A 20 33.15 2.09 -0.39
C SER A 20 32.48 2.95 -1.47
N LYS A 21 31.25 3.40 -1.23
CA LYS A 21 30.51 4.25 -2.17
C LYS A 21 29.51 5.15 -1.43
N VAL A 22 29.41 6.40 -1.88
CA VAL A 22 28.36 7.34 -1.45
C VAL A 22 27.58 7.77 -2.67
N ILE A 23 26.26 7.63 -2.61
CA ILE A 23 25.32 8.05 -3.66
C ILE A 23 24.45 9.15 -3.05
N CYS A 24 24.59 10.37 -3.57
CA CYS A 24 23.78 11.51 -3.16
C CYS A 24 22.71 11.79 -4.21
N GLU A 25 21.47 11.74 -3.80
CA GLU A 25 20.30 12.13 -4.58
C GLU A 25 19.65 13.37 -3.97
N LYS A 26 18.67 13.95 -4.65
CA LYS A 26 18.02 15.19 -4.23
C LYS A 26 17.47 15.11 -2.80
N ASN A 27 16.88 13.99 -2.41
CA ASN A 27 16.21 13.83 -1.13
C ASN A 27 16.81 12.71 -0.24
N THR A 28 17.80 11.96 -0.75
CA THR A 28 18.32 10.78 -0.05
C THR A 28 19.80 10.62 -0.31
N THR A 29 20.56 10.23 0.71
CA THR A 29 21.97 9.88 0.57
C THR A 29 22.17 8.44 1.05
N TYR A 30 22.77 7.62 0.20
CA TYR A 30 23.12 6.23 0.51
C TYR A 30 24.61 6.13 0.76
N ILE A 31 24.97 5.54 1.90
CA ILE A 31 26.36 5.22 2.27
C ILE A 31 26.49 3.71 2.25
N ILE A 32 27.26 3.18 1.30
CA ILE A 32 27.40 1.75 1.06
C ILE A 32 28.74 1.29 1.63
N ASP A 33 28.71 0.17 2.39
CA ASP A 33 29.88 -0.43 3.04
C ASP A 33 30.67 0.57 3.92
N GLY A 34 29.95 1.38 4.68
CA GLY A 34 30.55 2.27 5.67
C GLY A 34 31.18 1.47 6.81
N LYS A 35 32.35 1.92 7.28
CA LYS A 35 32.99 1.33 8.45
C LYS A 35 32.17 1.63 9.70
N ARG A 36 31.65 0.58 10.36
CA ARG A 36 30.75 0.69 11.50
C ARG A 36 31.51 0.64 12.82
N ASP A 37 31.08 1.46 13.76
CA ASP A 37 31.35 1.28 15.19
C ASP A 37 30.35 0.25 15.74
N ILE A 38 30.79 -1.00 15.90
CA ILE A 38 29.91 -2.13 16.23
C ILE A 38 29.18 -1.93 17.57
N PRO A 39 29.81 -1.52 18.67
CA PRO A 39 29.12 -1.25 19.93
C PRO A 39 28.02 -0.22 19.78
N LYS A 40 28.29 0.89 19.12
CA LYS A 40 27.35 1.99 18.92
C LYS A 40 26.20 1.60 17.97
N TYR A 41 26.49 0.75 16.99
CA TYR A 41 25.48 0.19 16.12
C TYR A 41 24.48 -0.69 16.88
N ILE A 42 24.96 -1.57 17.76
CA ILE A 42 24.11 -2.47 18.57
C ILE A 42 23.24 -1.63 19.53
N GLU A 43 23.82 -0.63 20.17
CA GLU A 43 23.11 0.27 21.07
C GLU A 43 21.96 1.01 20.33
N THR A 44 22.28 1.68 19.21
CA THR A 44 21.28 2.41 18.42
C THR A 44 20.18 1.49 17.86
N THR A 45 20.53 0.26 17.46
CA THR A 45 19.56 -0.70 16.95
C THR A 45 18.59 -1.12 18.04
N LYS A 46 19.09 -1.43 19.24
CA LYS A 46 18.26 -1.76 20.41
C LYS A 46 17.34 -0.62 20.83
N GLU A 47 17.86 0.61 20.87
CA GLU A 47 17.05 1.79 21.18
C GLU A 47 15.88 1.97 20.22
N LEU A 48 16.12 1.78 18.90
CA LEU A 48 15.09 1.88 17.89
C LEU A 48 14.08 0.73 17.99
N GLU A 49 14.53 -0.50 18.26
CA GLU A 49 13.65 -1.66 18.46
C GLU A 49 12.74 -1.45 19.68
N THR A 50 13.29 -1.03 20.81
CA THR A 50 12.51 -0.74 22.03
C THR A 50 11.48 0.37 21.77
N LEU A 51 11.89 1.45 21.09
CA LEU A 51 11.00 2.56 20.76
C LEU A 51 9.84 2.13 19.87
N ILE A 52 10.07 1.21 18.94
CA ILE A 52 9.05 0.66 18.04
C ILE A 52 8.11 -0.28 18.80
N GLU A 53 8.65 -1.13 19.69
CA GLU A 53 7.87 -2.10 20.49
C GLU A 53 6.96 -1.40 21.48
N ASP A 54 7.45 -0.40 22.21
CA ASP A 54 6.70 0.34 23.21
C ASP A 54 5.53 1.16 22.62
N ASN A 55 5.58 1.45 21.33
CA ASN A 55 4.61 2.33 20.65
C ASN A 55 3.94 1.69 19.43
N ASN A 56 3.81 0.37 19.40
CA ASN A 56 3.39 -0.40 18.22
C ASN A 56 1.98 -0.01 17.69
N ASP A 57 1.13 0.57 18.52
CA ASP A 57 -0.25 0.98 18.17
C ASP A 57 -0.39 2.45 17.78
N SER A 58 0.67 3.25 17.86
CA SER A 58 0.57 4.66 17.53
C SER A 58 0.86 4.91 16.06
N LYS A 59 -0.03 5.64 15.38
CA LYS A 59 0.16 6.16 14.02
C LYS A 59 1.09 7.37 13.99
N ASP A 60 2.07 7.41 14.90
CA ASP A 60 2.97 8.54 15.03
C ASP A 60 4.03 8.50 13.91
N ARG A 61 4.24 9.63 13.27
CA ARG A 61 5.26 9.82 12.22
C ARG A 61 6.67 9.44 12.68
N ASP A 62 6.95 9.69 13.96
CA ASP A 62 8.28 9.43 14.52
C ASP A 62 8.58 7.92 14.59
N ILE A 63 7.56 7.10 14.79
CA ILE A 63 7.68 5.63 14.76
C ILE A 63 7.89 5.11 13.35
N GLU A 64 7.20 5.68 12.37
CA GLU A 64 7.42 5.34 10.96
C GLU A 64 8.86 5.68 10.53
N PHE A 65 9.37 6.83 10.92
CA PHE A 65 10.77 7.20 10.71
C PHE A 65 11.74 6.28 11.44
N ALA A 66 11.43 5.84 12.67
CA ALA A 66 12.25 4.88 13.41
C ALA A 66 12.31 3.51 12.69
N LYS A 67 11.18 3.01 12.20
CA LYS A 67 11.11 1.76 11.39
C LYS A 67 11.95 1.86 10.12
N ILE A 68 11.83 2.96 9.38
CA ILE A 68 12.63 3.21 8.17
C ILE A 68 14.13 3.27 8.51
N ARG A 69 14.49 3.94 9.61
CA ARG A 69 15.87 4.07 10.05
C ARG A 69 16.45 2.72 10.47
N LEU A 70 15.70 1.92 11.21
CA LEU A 70 16.10 0.57 11.62
C LEU A 70 16.36 -0.33 10.40
N ALA A 71 15.44 -0.34 9.43
CA ALA A 71 15.58 -1.11 8.20
C ALA A 71 16.83 -0.70 7.39
N LYS A 72 17.14 0.60 7.33
CA LYS A 72 18.37 1.11 6.68
C LYS A 72 19.63 0.71 7.42
N LEU A 73 19.62 0.69 8.75
CA LEU A 73 20.76 0.27 9.58
C LEU A 73 21.05 -1.23 9.46
N GLN A 74 20.01 -2.06 9.33
CA GLN A 74 20.13 -3.51 9.19
C GLN A 74 20.55 -3.98 7.79
N ASN A 75 20.87 -3.07 6.86
CA ASN A 75 21.29 -3.35 5.47
C ASN A 75 20.25 -4.13 4.63
N ASN A 76 18.98 -4.01 4.95
CA ASN A 76 17.90 -4.65 4.20
C ASN A 76 17.49 -3.79 3.00
N MET A 77 18.47 -3.36 2.19
CA MET A 77 18.19 -2.56 0.98
C MET A 77 18.45 -3.38 -0.28
N ALA A 78 17.45 -3.47 -1.12
CA ALA A 78 17.58 -3.92 -2.49
C ALA A 78 17.40 -2.73 -3.45
N THR A 79 18.21 -2.69 -4.51
CA THR A 79 18.11 -1.66 -5.54
C THR A 79 17.63 -2.29 -6.84
N ILE A 80 16.44 -1.89 -7.30
CA ILE A 80 15.92 -2.31 -8.59
C ILE A 80 16.27 -1.23 -9.63
N LYS A 81 17.10 -1.59 -10.62
CA LYS A 81 17.44 -0.68 -11.71
C LYS A 81 16.44 -0.85 -12.84
N VAL A 82 15.77 0.25 -13.19
CA VAL A 82 14.77 0.28 -14.26
C VAL A 82 15.38 0.95 -15.49
N GLY A 83 15.20 0.33 -16.66
CA GLY A 83 15.65 0.87 -17.95
C GLY A 83 14.49 0.91 -18.95
N GLY A 84 14.66 1.73 -20.00
CA GLY A 84 13.76 1.85 -21.14
C GLY A 84 14.43 2.63 -22.25
N VAL A 85 13.86 2.62 -23.43
CA VAL A 85 14.39 3.36 -24.59
C VAL A 85 14.02 4.84 -24.50
N LEU A 86 12.82 5.14 -23.99
CA LEU A 86 12.32 6.50 -23.79
C LEU A 86 12.21 6.83 -22.30
N GLU A 87 12.40 8.10 -21.96
CA GLU A 87 12.26 8.56 -20.57
C GLU A 87 10.83 8.34 -20.02
N THR A 88 9.83 8.57 -20.86
CA THR A 88 8.43 8.32 -20.51
C THR A 88 8.15 6.84 -20.21
N GLU A 89 8.74 5.94 -20.99
CA GLU A 89 8.64 4.49 -20.75
C GLU A 89 9.34 4.06 -19.46
N MET A 90 10.53 4.62 -19.20
CA MET A 90 11.25 4.35 -17.94
C MET A 90 10.46 4.82 -16.72
N ARG A 91 9.83 6.01 -16.82
CA ARG A 91 9.02 6.57 -15.73
C ARG A 91 7.81 5.70 -15.45
N GLU A 92 7.06 5.34 -16.50
CA GLU A 92 5.89 4.47 -16.38
C GLU A 92 6.25 3.10 -15.78
N ARG A 93 7.36 2.51 -16.24
CA ARG A 93 7.86 1.23 -15.71
C ARG A 93 8.32 1.34 -14.26
N LYS A 94 8.96 2.46 -13.88
CA LYS A 94 9.33 2.74 -12.51
C LYS A 94 8.10 2.84 -11.61
N ASP A 95 7.09 3.62 -12.01
CA ASP A 95 5.86 3.82 -11.24
C ASP A 95 5.13 2.47 -11.04
N ARG A 96 5.08 1.63 -12.06
CA ARG A 96 4.51 0.27 -11.98
C ARG A 96 5.28 -0.64 -11.00
N ILE A 97 6.60 -0.51 -10.93
CA ILE A 97 7.42 -1.27 -9.97
C ILE A 97 7.22 -0.74 -8.55
N ASP A 98 7.16 0.57 -8.37
CA ASP A 98 6.89 1.20 -7.08
C ASP A 98 5.52 0.77 -6.54
N ASP A 99 4.49 0.71 -7.39
CA ASP A 99 3.16 0.18 -7.05
C ASP A 99 3.21 -1.29 -6.66
N ALA A 100 3.92 -2.12 -7.43
CA ALA A 100 4.07 -3.55 -7.14
C ALA A 100 4.78 -3.80 -5.80
N VAL A 101 5.83 -3.02 -5.49
CA VAL A 101 6.55 -3.11 -4.21
C VAL A 101 5.64 -2.70 -3.06
N SER A 102 4.87 -1.62 -3.22
CA SER A 102 3.93 -1.13 -2.21
C SER A 102 2.79 -2.13 -1.96
N ALA A 103 2.23 -2.71 -3.03
CA ALA A 103 1.23 -3.77 -2.95
C ALA A 103 1.77 -5.01 -2.23
N THR A 104 3.00 -5.43 -2.55
CA THR A 104 3.65 -6.58 -1.90
C THR A 104 3.85 -6.35 -0.40
N LYS A 105 4.30 -5.16 0.01
CA LYS A 105 4.43 -4.79 1.43
C LYS A 105 3.09 -4.85 2.14
N SER A 106 2.04 -4.28 1.53
CA SER A 106 0.69 -4.31 2.07
C SER A 106 0.15 -5.75 2.21
N ALA A 107 0.47 -6.63 1.26
CA ALA A 107 0.11 -8.04 1.31
C ALA A 107 0.85 -8.81 2.42
N ILE A 108 2.09 -8.45 2.72
CA ILE A 108 2.86 -9.04 3.84
C ILE A 108 2.25 -8.62 5.18
N GLU A 109 1.75 -7.39 5.29
CA GLU A 109 1.18 -6.86 6.55
C GLU A 109 -0.19 -7.46 6.89
N GLU A 110 -1.13 -7.53 5.94
CA GLU A 110 -2.53 -7.93 6.19
C GLU A 110 -3.00 -9.13 5.34
N GLY A 111 -2.12 -9.69 4.50
CA GLY A 111 -2.48 -10.77 3.60
C GLY A 111 -3.09 -10.30 2.28
N TYR A 112 -3.57 -11.25 1.50
CA TYR A 112 -4.13 -11.02 0.17
C TYR A 112 -5.40 -11.86 -0.04
N ILE A 113 -6.22 -11.42 -0.98
CA ILE A 113 -7.50 -12.04 -1.36
C ILE A 113 -7.63 -12.13 -2.87
N ALA A 114 -8.64 -12.84 -3.34
CA ALA A 114 -8.97 -12.90 -4.77
C ALA A 114 -9.26 -11.49 -5.30
N GLY A 115 -8.57 -11.13 -6.37
CA GLY A 115 -8.60 -9.81 -6.97
C GLY A 115 -9.77 -9.56 -7.91
N GLY A 116 -9.58 -8.62 -8.83
CA GLY A 116 -10.57 -8.33 -9.88
C GLY A 116 -11.90 -7.78 -9.37
N GLY A 117 -11.93 -7.18 -8.18
CA GLY A 117 -13.16 -6.66 -7.56
C GLY A 117 -14.08 -7.77 -7.00
N SER A 118 -13.73 -9.04 -7.15
CA SER A 118 -14.56 -10.18 -6.71
C SER A 118 -14.76 -10.23 -5.20
N SER A 119 -13.79 -9.77 -4.43
CA SER A 119 -13.85 -9.74 -2.97
C SER A 119 -14.83 -8.67 -2.46
N LEU A 120 -14.83 -7.47 -3.06
CA LEU A 120 -15.81 -6.42 -2.75
C LEU A 120 -17.21 -6.85 -3.14
N LEU A 121 -17.38 -7.51 -4.29
CA LEU A 121 -18.65 -8.07 -4.73
C LEU A 121 -19.22 -9.05 -3.68
N ARG A 122 -18.41 -9.95 -3.14
CA ARG A 122 -18.83 -10.87 -2.06
C ARG A 122 -19.10 -10.16 -0.74
N ALA A 123 -18.28 -9.17 -0.39
CA ALA A 123 -18.46 -8.37 0.82
C ALA A 123 -19.82 -7.65 0.84
N SER A 124 -20.38 -7.30 -0.33
CA SER A 124 -21.70 -6.67 -0.41
C SER A 124 -22.83 -7.53 0.19
N ASP A 125 -22.68 -8.85 0.17
CA ASP A 125 -23.69 -9.78 0.71
C ASP A 125 -23.66 -9.85 2.24
N SER A 126 -22.60 -9.42 2.89
CA SER A 126 -22.50 -9.34 4.36
C SER A 126 -23.29 -8.17 4.96
N LEU A 127 -23.63 -7.17 4.15
CA LEU A 127 -24.38 -6.01 4.59
C LEU A 127 -25.87 -6.35 4.79
N LYS A 128 -26.37 -6.10 6.01
CA LYS A 128 -27.74 -6.43 6.40
C LYS A 128 -28.58 -5.16 6.55
N PHE A 129 -29.85 -5.25 6.19
CA PHE A 129 -30.84 -4.23 6.46
C PHE A 129 -31.28 -4.26 7.93
N SER A 130 -31.54 -3.08 8.49
CA SER A 130 -31.96 -2.92 9.90
C SER A 130 -33.47 -2.71 10.06
N GLY A 131 -34.17 -2.38 8.98
CA GLY A 131 -35.57 -1.93 8.97
C GLY A 131 -35.75 -0.42 9.18
N ASN A 132 -34.67 0.34 9.39
CA ASN A 132 -34.68 1.79 9.39
C ASN A 132 -34.44 2.31 7.99
N LYS A 133 -35.38 3.11 7.44
CA LYS A 133 -35.32 3.59 6.05
C LYS A 133 -34.03 4.32 5.69
N ASP A 134 -33.56 5.21 6.56
CA ASP A 134 -32.37 6.02 6.28
C ASP A 134 -31.11 5.19 6.34
N TYR A 135 -31.02 4.30 7.33
CA TYR A 135 -29.91 3.33 7.42
C TYR A 135 -29.88 2.38 6.21
N ASP A 136 -31.04 1.86 5.86
CA ASP A 136 -31.18 0.89 4.77
C ASP A 136 -30.87 1.53 3.41
N LEU A 137 -31.19 2.80 3.21
CA LEU A 137 -30.76 3.57 2.05
C LEU A 137 -29.23 3.68 1.97
N GLY A 138 -28.55 3.94 3.10
CA GLY A 138 -27.10 3.95 3.19
C GLY A 138 -26.50 2.59 2.84
N VAL A 139 -27.09 1.50 3.32
CA VAL A 139 -26.69 0.13 2.97
C VAL A 139 -26.82 -0.13 1.48
N ASP A 140 -27.89 0.31 0.84
CA ASP A 140 -28.11 0.16 -0.60
C ASP A 140 -27.06 0.92 -1.41
N ILE A 141 -26.74 2.16 -1.02
CA ILE A 141 -25.69 2.96 -1.66
C ILE A 141 -24.34 2.24 -1.59
N VAL A 142 -23.97 1.72 -0.42
CA VAL A 142 -22.70 1.01 -0.25
C VAL A 142 -22.69 -0.31 -1.03
N LYS A 143 -23.77 -1.09 -1.01
CA LYS A 143 -23.90 -2.32 -1.83
C LYS A 143 -23.70 -2.04 -3.32
N TYR A 144 -24.34 -0.98 -3.81
CA TYR A 144 -24.18 -0.57 -5.20
C TYR A 144 -22.75 -0.14 -5.52
N ALA A 145 -22.11 0.63 -4.64
CA ALA A 145 -20.73 1.08 -4.80
C ALA A 145 -19.74 -0.09 -4.81
N LEU A 146 -19.91 -1.08 -3.93
CA LEU A 146 -19.04 -2.27 -3.87
C LEU A 146 -19.08 -3.12 -5.15
N LEU A 147 -20.17 -3.05 -5.91
CA LEU A 147 -20.31 -3.75 -7.19
C LEU A 147 -19.54 -3.08 -8.33
N GLN A 148 -19.28 -1.77 -8.23
CA GLN A 148 -18.77 -0.98 -9.35
C GLN A 148 -17.38 -1.40 -9.83
N PRO A 149 -16.36 -1.65 -8.96
CA PRO A 149 -15.04 -2.06 -9.41
C PRO A 149 -15.07 -3.34 -10.25
N PHE A 150 -15.81 -4.35 -9.82
CA PHE A 150 -16.00 -5.58 -10.56
C PHE A 150 -16.71 -5.33 -11.91
N SER A 151 -17.81 -4.60 -11.89
CA SER A 151 -18.59 -4.28 -13.09
C SER A 151 -17.77 -3.50 -14.12
N GLN A 152 -16.92 -2.56 -13.65
CA GLN A 152 -16.09 -1.77 -14.54
C GLN A 152 -14.99 -2.61 -15.21
N ILE A 153 -14.40 -3.56 -14.49
CA ILE A 153 -13.42 -4.50 -15.08
C ILE A 153 -14.05 -5.32 -16.20
N LEU A 154 -15.25 -5.85 -15.98
CA LEU A 154 -15.96 -6.63 -17.00
C LEU A 154 -16.35 -5.77 -18.21
N LYS A 155 -16.85 -4.55 -17.98
CA LYS A 155 -17.15 -3.58 -19.06
C LYS A 155 -15.91 -3.28 -19.90
N ASN A 156 -14.77 -3.05 -19.26
CA ASN A 156 -13.51 -2.77 -19.94
C ASN A 156 -13.02 -3.99 -20.75
N ALA A 157 -13.37 -5.21 -20.31
CA ALA A 157 -13.10 -6.45 -21.03
C ALA A 157 -14.13 -6.75 -22.14
N GLY A 158 -15.14 -5.88 -22.34
CA GLY A 158 -16.18 -6.08 -23.37
C GLY A 158 -17.23 -7.14 -23.01
N VAL A 159 -17.40 -7.44 -21.72
CA VAL A 159 -18.37 -8.46 -21.27
C VAL A 159 -19.72 -7.80 -21.02
N GLU A 160 -20.77 -8.33 -21.64
CA GLU A 160 -22.13 -7.80 -21.54
C GLU A 160 -22.95 -8.41 -20.37
N ASN A 161 -22.72 -9.69 -20.06
CA ASN A 161 -23.52 -10.46 -19.08
C ASN A 161 -22.98 -10.31 -17.64
N ILE A 162 -22.79 -9.09 -17.16
CA ILE A 162 -22.13 -8.79 -15.88
C ILE A 162 -22.92 -9.36 -14.69
N GLU A 163 -24.23 -9.23 -14.68
CA GLU A 163 -25.09 -9.69 -13.59
C GLU A 163 -25.05 -11.22 -13.42
N GLU A 164 -25.14 -11.97 -14.53
CA GLU A 164 -25.06 -13.42 -14.49
C GLU A 164 -23.70 -13.92 -13.97
N ILE A 165 -22.62 -13.25 -14.38
CA ILE A 165 -21.27 -13.58 -13.92
C ILE A 165 -21.11 -13.23 -12.43
N ALA A 166 -21.63 -12.09 -12.00
CA ALA A 166 -21.61 -11.67 -10.59
C ALA A 166 -22.31 -12.70 -9.68
N GLU A 167 -23.48 -13.19 -10.09
CA GLU A 167 -24.21 -14.21 -9.35
C GLU A 167 -23.46 -15.56 -9.25
N LYS A 168 -22.75 -15.95 -10.30
CA LYS A 168 -21.91 -17.15 -10.27
C LYS A 168 -20.72 -16.99 -9.32
N ILE A 169 -20.07 -15.83 -9.34
CA ILE A 169 -18.88 -15.54 -8.52
C ILE A 169 -19.23 -15.42 -7.03
N LYS A 170 -20.39 -14.87 -6.69
CA LYS A 170 -20.84 -14.76 -5.31
C LYS A 170 -20.98 -16.11 -4.60
N LYS A 171 -21.41 -17.13 -5.32
CA LYS A 171 -21.70 -18.47 -4.80
C LYS A 171 -20.45 -19.29 -4.46
N THR A 172 -19.29 -18.96 -5.05
CA THR A 172 -18.08 -19.77 -4.92
C THR A 172 -16.93 -18.91 -4.38
N PRO A 173 -16.29 -19.30 -3.28
CA PRO A 173 -15.09 -18.62 -2.78
C PRO A 173 -13.98 -18.57 -3.83
N ASN A 174 -13.19 -17.51 -3.83
CA ASN A 174 -12.05 -17.27 -4.71
C ASN A 174 -12.33 -17.22 -6.22
N LEU A 175 -13.53 -17.60 -6.64
CA LEU A 175 -13.92 -17.51 -8.05
C LEU A 175 -13.98 -16.04 -8.46
N GLY A 176 -13.52 -15.74 -9.67
CA GLY A 176 -13.60 -14.41 -10.24
C GLY A 176 -13.41 -14.43 -11.74
N TYR A 177 -13.51 -13.25 -12.36
CA TYR A 177 -13.31 -13.12 -13.79
C TYR A 177 -11.88 -12.65 -14.06
N ASN A 178 -11.12 -13.45 -14.80
CA ASN A 178 -9.78 -13.09 -15.26
C ASN A 178 -9.87 -12.42 -16.63
N ALA A 179 -9.74 -11.10 -16.66
CA ALA A 179 -9.81 -10.30 -17.90
C ALA A 179 -8.68 -10.60 -18.91
N LYS A 180 -7.57 -11.23 -18.47
CA LYS A 180 -6.47 -11.62 -19.35
C LYS A 180 -6.80 -12.88 -20.15
N THR A 181 -7.47 -13.85 -19.52
CA THR A 181 -7.85 -15.13 -20.14
C THR A 181 -9.29 -15.13 -20.64
N ASN A 182 -10.09 -14.11 -20.27
CA ASN A 182 -11.53 -14.01 -20.51
C ASN A 182 -12.32 -15.21 -19.95
N ASN A 183 -11.87 -15.76 -18.81
CA ASN A 183 -12.49 -16.90 -18.16
C ASN A 183 -12.90 -16.61 -16.73
N ILE A 184 -13.88 -17.36 -16.24
CA ILE A 184 -14.24 -17.44 -14.83
C ILE A 184 -13.43 -18.59 -14.23
N GLU A 185 -12.54 -18.28 -13.29
CA GLU A 185 -11.60 -19.24 -12.70
C GLU A 185 -11.27 -18.88 -11.23
N ASP A 186 -10.55 -19.77 -10.54
CA ASP A 186 -10.00 -19.43 -9.20
C ASP A 186 -8.88 -18.40 -9.37
N LEU A 187 -9.13 -17.20 -8.84
CA LEU A 187 -8.20 -16.08 -8.98
C LEU A 187 -6.97 -16.21 -8.08
N LEU A 188 -7.07 -16.96 -6.98
CA LEU A 188 -5.90 -17.22 -6.13
C LEU A 188 -4.92 -18.17 -6.84
N GLU A 189 -5.45 -19.23 -7.47
CA GLU A 189 -4.63 -20.18 -8.24
C GLU A 189 -4.03 -19.54 -9.50
N SER A 190 -4.78 -18.67 -10.17
CA SER A 190 -4.30 -17.94 -11.35
C SER A 190 -3.41 -16.75 -11.03
N GLY A 191 -3.17 -16.44 -9.74
CA GLY A 191 -2.29 -15.36 -9.29
C GLY A 191 -2.89 -13.96 -9.46
N VAL A 192 -4.20 -13.84 -9.62
CA VAL A 192 -4.92 -12.55 -9.66
C VAL A 192 -5.37 -12.20 -8.25
N VAL A 193 -4.52 -11.49 -7.52
CA VAL A 193 -4.69 -11.20 -6.10
C VAL A 193 -4.64 -9.72 -5.81
N ASP A 194 -5.36 -9.29 -4.77
CA ASP A 194 -5.33 -7.94 -4.24
C ASP A 194 -4.92 -7.94 -2.76
N PRO A 195 -4.06 -7.01 -2.29
CA PRO A 195 -3.75 -6.87 -0.88
C PRO A 195 -4.97 -6.41 -0.07
N ILE A 196 -5.27 -7.06 1.04
CA ILE A 196 -6.42 -6.71 1.91
C ILE A 196 -6.32 -5.27 2.38
N LYS A 197 -5.15 -4.84 2.85
CA LYS A 197 -4.90 -3.48 3.34
C LYS A 197 -5.28 -2.41 2.32
N VAL A 198 -4.94 -2.61 1.04
CA VAL A 198 -5.24 -1.65 -0.03
C VAL A 198 -6.75 -1.49 -0.21
N ILE A 199 -7.48 -2.60 -0.29
CA ILE A 199 -8.93 -2.60 -0.50
C ILE A 199 -9.64 -2.01 0.72
N ARG A 200 -9.23 -2.39 1.94
CA ARG A 200 -9.81 -1.88 3.18
C ARG A 200 -9.62 -0.37 3.31
N VAL A 201 -8.40 0.13 3.13
CA VAL A 201 -8.09 1.56 3.23
C VAL A 201 -8.79 2.36 2.13
N ALA A 202 -8.89 1.82 0.91
CA ALA A 202 -9.63 2.44 -0.18
C ALA A 202 -11.12 2.61 0.17
N LEU A 203 -11.74 1.58 0.74
CA LEU A 203 -13.14 1.62 1.17
C LEU A 203 -13.37 2.60 2.32
N GLU A 204 -12.50 2.60 3.35
CA GLU A 204 -12.55 3.53 4.47
C GLU A 204 -12.44 4.98 4.01
N ASN A 205 -11.47 5.29 3.14
CA ASN A 205 -11.27 6.64 2.62
C ASN A 205 -12.40 7.07 1.70
N ALA A 206 -12.91 6.19 0.84
CA ALA A 206 -14.04 6.48 -0.03
C ALA A 206 -15.30 6.79 0.80
N SER A 207 -15.59 5.99 1.82
CA SER A 207 -16.71 6.21 2.73
C SER A 207 -16.59 7.54 3.48
N SER A 208 -15.41 7.84 4.02
CA SER A 208 -15.12 9.10 4.72
C SER A 208 -15.33 10.30 3.81
N SER A 209 -14.80 10.25 2.58
CA SER A 209 -14.95 11.33 1.60
C SER A 209 -16.39 11.52 1.17
N ALA A 210 -17.11 10.43 0.88
CA ALA A 210 -18.52 10.49 0.53
C ALA A 210 -19.38 11.09 1.66
N THR A 211 -19.09 10.73 2.91
CA THR A 211 -19.77 11.29 4.08
C THR A 211 -19.56 12.80 4.17
N LEU A 212 -18.33 13.28 3.95
CA LEU A 212 -18.04 14.73 3.94
C LEU A 212 -18.87 15.47 2.89
N PHE A 213 -19.00 14.91 1.69
CA PHE A 213 -19.88 15.50 0.66
C PHE A 213 -21.34 15.52 1.06
N LEU A 214 -21.85 14.43 1.65
CA LEU A 214 -23.25 14.32 2.04
C LEU A 214 -23.66 15.30 3.16
N ILE A 215 -22.74 15.62 4.08
CA ILE A 215 -23.01 16.57 5.18
C ILE A 215 -22.67 18.02 4.82
N SER A 216 -22.08 18.29 3.65
CA SER A 216 -21.70 19.63 3.21
C SER A 216 -22.90 20.34 2.58
N GLU A 217 -23.22 21.56 3.04
CA GLU A 217 -24.27 22.38 2.46
C GLU A 217 -23.81 23.18 1.23
N CYS A 218 -22.48 23.45 1.14
CA CYS A 218 -21.90 24.26 0.08
C CYS A 218 -20.49 23.82 -0.25
N VAL A 219 -20.11 23.88 -1.51
CA VAL A 219 -18.73 23.69 -1.99
C VAL A 219 -18.28 24.98 -2.67
N ILE A 220 -17.14 25.53 -2.23
CA ILE A 220 -16.52 26.69 -2.85
C ILE A 220 -15.39 26.17 -3.76
N TYR A 221 -15.42 26.51 -5.05
CA TYR A 221 -14.47 26.10 -6.07
C TYR A 221 -13.84 27.30 -6.79
#